data_d8bdc5bc25dbef2b7166d8c752242e82
#
_entry.id   d8bdc5bc25dbef2b7166d8c752242e82
#
_cell.length_a   1.000
_cell.length_b   1.000
_cell.length_c   1.000
_cell.angle_alpha   90.00
_cell.angle_beta   90.00
_cell.angle_gamma   90.00
#
_symmetry.space_group_name_H-M   'P 1'
#
loop_
_entity.id
_entity.type
_entity.pdbx_description
1 polymer ?
#
loop_
_entity_poly.entity_id
_entity_poly.type
_entity_poly.pdbx_seq_one_letter_code
_entity_poly.pdbx_strand_id
1 'polypeptide(L)'
;MKLIAENIHVISKITKEAFLNRDEEYIKNLMTKITKTNPNWIDFNVGPSKGKFEGTIEWLTKIYKEIGTIPISFDSTNINEIENGLRLIKNVQNCIINSTNADDERLEKFSSVAAKYNTYLIALTLNSQTGIPKEAEERLDLAFKIIDMCESKGIGHNKIIFDPLVLPICIDQSQAKVSLDTIRMLKESFDPPVLTTIGLSNISNGAPKHLRSLINTVYMTMAMGNGLDSAIVDVFDEELLRVHKMLFENKPQKSYDELYLNIYNTFKNYGEIDDISYDKLDKEQEKIIKTAKILMNKEIYSACFI
;
A
#
# COMPACT_ATOMS: atom_id res chain seq x y z
N MET A 1 3.15 -7.92 -8.67
CA MET A 1 2.78 -7.18 -7.44
C MET A 1 1.46 -7.73 -6.91
N LYS A 2 1.32 -7.87 -5.58
CA LYS A 2 0.09 -8.32 -4.90
C LYS A 2 -0.79 -7.13 -4.53
N LEU A 3 -2.12 -7.33 -4.45
CA LEU A 3 -3.08 -6.27 -4.14
C LEU A 3 -3.68 -6.48 -2.74
N ILE A 4 -3.72 -5.41 -1.94
CA ILE A 4 -4.39 -5.32 -0.64
C ILE A 4 -5.56 -4.34 -0.82
N ALA A 5 -6.80 -4.82 -0.71
CA ALA A 5 -8.00 -4.00 -0.97
C ALA A 5 -8.28 -3.05 0.20
N GLU A 6 -8.22 -1.73 -0.01
CA GLU A 6 -8.43 -0.69 1.03
C GLU A 6 -9.89 -0.29 1.27
N ASN A 7 -10.84 -0.87 0.55
CA ASN A 7 -12.20 -0.35 0.45
C ASN A 7 -13.04 -0.47 1.74
N ILE A 8 -12.56 -1.16 2.78
CA ILE A 8 -13.17 -1.22 4.11
C ILE A 8 -12.39 -0.33 5.07
N HIS A 9 -12.68 0.97 5.10
CA HIS A 9 -11.91 1.91 5.92
C HIS A 9 -12.78 2.96 6.62
N VAL A 10 -12.39 3.32 7.85
CA VAL A 10 -13.10 4.27 8.72
C VAL A 10 -13.10 5.72 8.18
N ILE A 11 -12.23 6.04 7.21
CA ILE A 11 -12.17 7.37 6.59
C ILE A 11 -13.39 7.62 5.68
N SER A 12 -13.92 6.57 5.03
CA SER A 12 -15.16 6.64 4.27
C SER A 12 -16.32 6.96 5.21
N LYS A 13 -17.04 8.05 4.95
CA LYS A 13 -18.19 8.45 5.76
C LYS A 13 -19.24 7.36 5.86
N ILE A 14 -19.57 6.71 4.75
CA ILE A 14 -20.60 5.65 4.70
C ILE A 14 -20.11 4.42 5.48
N THR A 15 -18.87 3.98 5.27
CA THR A 15 -18.30 2.84 5.99
C THR A 15 -18.18 3.12 7.48
N LYS A 16 -17.80 4.35 7.84
CA LYS A 16 -17.75 4.80 9.23
C LYS A 16 -19.12 4.73 9.92
N GLU A 17 -20.16 5.20 9.24
CA GLU A 17 -21.55 5.11 9.74
C GLU A 17 -21.99 3.65 9.88
N ALA A 18 -21.66 2.79 8.92
CA ALA A 18 -21.92 1.36 8.99
C ALA A 18 -21.23 0.69 10.20
N PHE A 19 -19.97 1.07 10.49
CA PHE A 19 -19.26 0.58 11.69
C PHE A 19 -19.96 1.00 12.98
N LEU A 20 -20.38 2.27 13.08
CA LEU A 20 -21.05 2.81 14.26
C LEU A 20 -22.41 2.16 14.52
N ASN A 21 -23.16 1.88 13.46
CA ASN A 21 -24.50 1.33 13.51
C ASN A 21 -24.53 -0.21 13.45
N ARG A 22 -23.34 -0.85 13.28
CA ARG A 22 -23.22 -2.30 13.06
C ARG A 22 -24.09 -2.79 11.89
N ASP A 23 -24.09 -2.04 10.78
CA ASP A 23 -24.84 -2.35 9.56
C ASP A 23 -24.20 -3.53 8.81
N GLU A 24 -24.63 -4.73 9.17
CA GLU A 24 -24.11 -5.96 8.57
C GLU A 24 -24.45 -6.10 7.09
N GLU A 25 -25.62 -5.63 6.67
CA GLU A 25 -26.06 -5.76 5.28
C GLU A 25 -25.14 -4.94 4.35
N TYR A 26 -24.87 -3.68 4.70
CA TYR A 26 -23.94 -2.86 3.95
C TYR A 26 -22.56 -3.49 3.88
N ILE A 27 -22.03 -3.96 5.01
CA ILE A 27 -20.70 -4.56 5.10
C ILE A 27 -20.61 -5.87 4.30
N LYS A 28 -21.60 -6.75 4.41
CA LYS A 28 -21.68 -7.99 3.60
C LYS A 28 -21.68 -7.70 2.10
N ASN A 29 -22.48 -6.72 1.68
CA ASN A 29 -22.53 -6.29 0.29
C ASN A 29 -21.18 -5.72 -0.20
N LEU A 30 -20.51 -4.89 0.60
CA LEU A 30 -19.22 -4.32 0.28
C LEU A 30 -18.14 -5.42 0.19
N MET A 31 -18.03 -6.30 1.19
CA MET A 31 -17.10 -7.43 1.20
C MET A 31 -17.30 -8.36 0.01
N THR A 32 -18.55 -8.64 -0.36
CA THR A 32 -18.88 -9.46 -1.53
C THR A 32 -18.39 -8.83 -2.84
N LYS A 33 -18.53 -7.50 -2.97
CA LYS A 33 -18.00 -6.78 -4.15
C LYS A 33 -16.48 -6.84 -4.21
N ILE A 34 -15.81 -6.60 -3.06
CA ILE A 34 -14.34 -6.68 -2.98
C ILE A 34 -13.85 -8.09 -3.32
N THR A 35 -14.47 -9.14 -2.76
CA THR A 35 -14.09 -10.53 -3.01
C THR A 35 -14.14 -10.88 -4.51
N LYS A 36 -15.10 -10.31 -5.27
CA LYS A 36 -15.22 -10.52 -6.72
C LYS A 36 -14.03 -9.95 -7.51
N THR A 37 -13.32 -8.96 -6.99
CA THR A 37 -12.10 -8.41 -7.63
C THR A 37 -10.87 -9.30 -7.39
N ASN A 38 -11.00 -10.30 -6.51
CA ASN A 38 -9.97 -11.29 -6.17
C ASN A 38 -8.62 -10.69 -5.74
N PRO A 39 -8.58 -9.77 -4.75
CA PRO A 39 -7.33 -9.26 -4.21
C PRO A 39 -6.60 -10.35 -3.42
N ASN A 40 -5.31 -10.13 -3.11
CA ASN A 40 -4.53 -11.05 -2.29
C ASN A 40 -4.85 -10.93 -0.80
N TRP A 41 -5.24 -9.73 -0.34
CA TRP A 41 -5.71 -9.44 1.01
C TRP A 41 -6.85 -8.42 0.98
N ILE A 42 -7.68 -8.44 2.01
CA ILE A 42 -8.67 -7.39 2.29
C ILE A 42 -8.23 -6.66 3.55
N ASP A 43 -8.06 -5.33 3.46
CA ASP A 43 -7.66 -4.50 4.58
C ASP A 43 -8.89 -4.07 5.40
N PHE A 44 -8.86 -4.36 6.70
CA PHE A 44 -9.87 -3.92 7.66
C PHE A 44 -9.33 -2.72 8.42
N ASN A 45 -9.49 -1.53 7.85
CA ASN A 45 -9.02 -0.30 8.46
C ASN A 45 -10.09 0.30 9.37
N VAL A 46 -9.89 0.08 10.66
CA VAL A 46 -10.80 0.56 11.72
C VAL A 46 -10.20 1.74 12.51
N GLY A 47 -8.98 2.18 12.13
CA GLY A 47 -8.25 3.23 12.83
C GLY A 47 -7.90 2.83 14.27
N PRO A 48 -7.96 3.77 15.25
CA PRO A 48 -7.56 3.50 16.64
C PRO A 48 -8.45 2.48 17.37
N SER A 49 -9.63 2.15 16.83
CA SER A 49 -10.60 1.21 17.41
C SER A 49 -10.85 1.44 18.91
N LYS A 50 -11.23 2.67 19.26
CA LYS A 50 -11.54 3.11 20.64
C LYS A 50 -12.99 3.58 20.75
N GLY A 51 -13.56 3.45 21.98
CA GLY A 51 -14.90 3.89 22.27
C GLY A 51 -15.94 3.18 21.40
N LYS A 52 -16.72 3.92 20.60
CA LYS A 52 -17.78 3.34 19.75
C LYS A 52 -17.28 2.39 18.65
N PHE A 53 -15.98 2.39 18.35
CA PHE A 53 -15.35 1.49 17.36
C PHE A 53 -14.72 0.25 18.00
N GLU A 54 -14.75 0.12 19.32
CA GLU A 54 -14.24 -1.05 20.01
C GLU A 54 -14.98 -2.32 19.57
N GLY A 55 -14.24 -3.43 19.37
CA GLY A 55 -14.78 -4.69 18.87
C GLY A 55 -15.14 -4.68 17.36
N THR A 56 -14.80 -3.63 16.60
CA THR A 56 -15.14 -3.56 15.17
C THR A 56 -14.37 -4.59 14.35
N ILE A 57 -13.08 -4.83 14.64
CA ILE A 57 -12.29 -5.88 13.96
C ILE A 57 -12.92 -7.26 14.17
N GLU A 58 -13.27 -7.58 15.40
CA GLU A 58 -13.90 -8.86 15.73
C GLU A 58 -15.23 -9.04 15.00
N TRP A 59 -16.07 -8.00 14.98
CA TRP A 59 -17.34 -7.98 14.29
C TRP A 59 -17.16 -8.15 12.77
N LEU A 60 -16.28 -7.38 12.11
CA LEU A 60 -15.97 -7.52 10.69
C LEU A 60 -15.46 -8.92 10.36
N THR A 61 -14.58 -9.47 11.20
CA THR A 61 -14.01 -10.81 11.01
C THR A 61 -15.09 -11.89 11.08
N LYS A 62 -16.05 -11.78 12.02
CA LYS A 62 -17.19 -12.72 12.12
C LYS A 62 -18.04 -12.69 10.85
N ILE A 63 -18.38 -11.51 10.34
CA ILE A 63 -19.14 -11.35 9.09
C ILE A 63 -18.37 -11.97 7.92
N TYR A 64 -17.06 -11.65 7.81
CA TYR A 64 -16.27 -12.07 6.65
C TYR A 64 -16.06 -13.59 6.58
N LYS A 65 -15.98 -14.29 7.70
CA LYS A 65 -15.90 -15.75 7.75
C LYS A 65 -17.08 -16.48 7.07
N GLU A 66 -18.21 -15.82 6.93
CA GLU A 66 -19.38 -16.34 6.23
C GLU A 66 -19.32 -16.11 4.70
N ILE A 67 -18.48 -15.15 4.24
CA ILE A 67 -18.48 -14.64 2.86
C ILE A 67 -17.28 -15.12 2.06
N GLY A 68 -16.10 -15.16 2.67
CA GLY A 68 -14.86 -15.29 1.93
C GLY A 68 -13.74 -16.02 2.65
N THR A 69 -12.67 -16.29 1.85
CA THR A 69 -11.46 -16.99 2.30
C THR A 69 -10.18 -16.22 2.00
N ILE A 70 -10.27 -15.03 1.42
CA ILE A 70 -9.11 -14.17 1.15
C ILE A 70 -8.51 -13.75 2.50
N PRO A 71 -7.19 -13.84 2.70
CA PRO A 71 -6.55 -13.42 3.95
C PRO A 71 -6.84 -11.94 4.28
N ILE A 72 -6.84 -11.61 5.57
CA ILE A 72 -7.15 -10.27 6.06
C ILE A 72 -5.85 -9.53 6.42
N SER A 73 -5.79 -8.26 6.06
CA SER A 73 -4.89 -7.27 6.64
C SER A 73 -5.64 -6.51 7.74
N PHE A 74 -5.19 -6.63 8.97
CA PHE A 74 -5.81 -5.97 10.12
C PHE A 74 -5.14 -4.62 10.35
N ASP A 75 -5.78 -3.53 9.97
CA ASP A 75 -5.27 -2.17 10.08
C ASP A 75 -5.87 -1.43 11.29
N SER A 76 -5.08 -1.41 12.34
CA SER A 76 -5.39 -0.66 13.56
C SER A 76 -4.14 -0.28 14.34
N THR A 77 -4.21 0.83 15.07
CA THR A 77 -3.20 1.18 16.07
C THR A 77 -3.39 0.45 17.40
N ASN A 78 -4.47 -0.32 17.56
CA ASN A 78 -4.78 -1.10 18.76
C ASN A 78 -4.46 -2.58 18.54
N ILE A 79 -3.32 -3.02 19.05
CA ILE A 79 -2.86 -4.40 18.90
C ILE A 79 -3.81 -5.44 19.52
N ASN A 80 -4.53 -5.08 20.57
CA ASN A 80 -5.49 -6.01 21.21
C ASN A 80 -6.69 -6.28 20.28
N GLU A 81 -7.17 -5.26 19.56
CA GLU A 81 -8.22 -5.44 18.55
C GLU A 81 -7.75 -6.33 17.40
N ILE A 82 -6.51 -6.12 16.94
CA ILE A 82 -5.89 -7.00 15.92
C ILE A 82 -5.84 -8.44 16.42
N GLU A 83 -5.35 -8.65 17.64
CA GLU A 83 -5.24 -10.00 18.21
C GLU A 83 -6.61 -10.68 18.37
N ASN A 84 -7.66 -9.94 18.72
CA ASN A 84 -9.03 -10.46 18.77
C ASN A 84 -9.50 -10.96 17.39
N GLY A 85 -9.18 -10.22 16.32
CA GLY A 85 -9.45 -10.67 14.95
C GLY A 85 -8.65 -11.92 14.56
N LEU A 86 -7.34 -11.93 14.83
CA LEU A 86 -6.46 -13.06 14.53
C LEU A 86 -6.92 -14.38 15.17
N ARG A 87 -7.40 -14.34 16.40
CA ARG A 87 -7.93 -15.52 17.12
C ARG A 87 -9.11 -16.20 16.42
N LEU A 88 -9.81 -15.49 15.56
CA LEU A 88 -10.97 -16.01 14.83
C LEU A 88 -10.60 -16.70 13.51
N ILE A 89 -9.38 -16.54 13.02
CA ILE A 89 -8.92 -17.03 11.71
C ILE A 89 -8.16 -18.34 11.85
N LYS A 90 -8.51 -19.34 11.01
CA LYS A 90 -7.83 -20.65 11.01
C LYS A 90 -6.42 -20.60 10.40
N ASN A 91 -6.29 -19.96 9.23
CA ASN A 91 -5.02 -19.83 8.50
C ASN A 91 -4.37 -18.47 8.77
N VAL A 92 -4.21 -18.15 10.05
CA VAL A 92 -3.77 -16.86 10.55
C VAL A 92 -2.40 -16.43 10.02
N GLN A 93 -1.52 -17.38 9.72
CA GLN A 93 -0.17 -17.13 9.16
C GLN A 93 -0.17 -16.43 7.80
N ASN A 94 -1.31 -16.36 7.12
CA ASN A 94 -1.49 -15.63 5.86
C ASN A 94 -2.05 -14.23 6.06
N CYS A 95 -2.45 -13.88 7.30
CA CYS A 95 -2.93 -12.54 7.64
C CYS A 95 -1.77 -11.55 7.76
N ILE A 96 -2.09 -10.27 7.68
CA ILE A 96 -1.17 -9.15 7.87
C ILE A 96 -1.57 -8.38 9.13
N ILE A 97 -0.58 -8.01 9.94
CA ILE A 97 -0.72 -6.99 10.98
C ILE A 97 -0.30 -5.65 10.36
N ASN A 98 -1.21 -4.70 10.23
CA ASN A 98 -1.00 -3.37 9.66
C ASN A 98 -1.26 -2.31 10.74
N SER A 99 -0.28 -1.68 11.32
CA SER A 99 1.16 -1.73 11.12
C SER A 99 1.92 -1.41 12.40
N THR A 100 3.22 -1.70 12.41
CA THR A 100 4.17 -1.15 13.40
C THR A 100 4.97 0.00 12.80
N ASN A 101 5.86 0.60 13.59
CA ASN A 101 6.87 1.57 13.19
C ASN A 101 8.16 1.35 14.00
N ALA A 102 9.14 2.24 13.89
CA ALA A 102 10.44 2.11 14.58
C ALA A 102 10.44 2.60 16.04
N ASP A 103 9.28 2.90 16.65
CA ASP A 103 9.17 3.20 18.08
C ASP A 103 9.30 1.93 18.91
N ASP A 104 10.23 1.89 19.87
CA ASP A 104 10.60 0.68 20.60
C ASP A 104 9.40 -0.05 21.24
N GLU A 105 8.54 0.67 21.95
CA GLU A 105 7.38 0.07 22.63
C GLU A 105 6.36 -0.50 21.65
N ARG A 106 6.10 0.21 20.55
CA ARG A 106 5.16 -0.23 19.51
C ARG A 106 5.73 -1.41 18.74
N LEU A 107 7.00 -1.30 18.34
CA LEU A 107 7.70 -2.35 17.61
C LEU A 107 7.73 -3.65 18.42
N GLU A 108 8.11 -3.58 19.69
CA GLU A 108 8.12 -4.73 20.61
C GLU A 108 6.75 -5.42 20.71
N LYS A 109 5.68 -4.65 20.90
CA LYS A 109 4.32 -5.19 21.04
C LYS A 109 3.82 -5.85 19.77
N PHE A 110 3.97 -5.17 18.63
CA PHE A 110 3.45 -5.65 17.35
C PHE A 110 4.24 -6.84 16.82
N SER A 111 5.59 -6.81 16.93
CA SER A 111 6.44 -7.94 16.54
C SER A 111 6.18 -9.17 17.42
N SER A 112 5.96 -9.01 18.72
CA SER A 112 5.61 -10.13 19.60
C SER A 112 4.31 -10.83 19.17
N VAL A 113 3.27 -10.09 18.78
CA VAL A 113 2.03 -10.66 18.27
C VAL A 113 2.25 -11.30 16.89
N ALA A 114 2.99 -10.65 16.01
CA ALA A 114 3.32 -11.21 14.69
C ALA A 114 4.08 -12.54 14.80
N ALA A 115 5.07 -12.63 15.68
CA ALA A 115 5.81 -13.86 15.97
C ALA A 115 4.89 -14.96 16.52
N LYS A 116 4.04 -14.63 17.52
CA LYS A 116 3.09 -15.57 18.15
C LYS A 116 2.17 -16.24 17.15
N TYR A 117 1.68 -15.49 16.16
CA TYR A 117 0.74 -16.00 15.14
C TYR A 117 1.40 -16.35 13.81
N ASN A 118 2.71 -16.11 13.67
CA ASN A 118 3.47 -16.29 12.43
C ASN A 118 2.85 -15.54 11.23
N THR A 119 2.33 -14.33 11.47
CA THR A 119 1.70 -13.47 10.45
C THR A 119 2.73 -12.67 9.66
N TYR A 120 2.29 -12.03 8.60
CA TYR A 120 3.01 -10.90 8.02
C TYR A 120 2.88 -9.67 8.94
N LEU A 121 3.88 -8.80 8.90
CA LEU A 121 3.91 -7.54 9.64
C LEU A 121 4.28 -6.40 8.69
N ILE A 122 3.38 -5.44 8.51
CA ILE A 122 3.73 -4.17 7.83
C ILE A 122 4.46 -3.28 8.84
N ALA A 123 5.61 -2.76 8.41
CA ALA A 123 6.49 -1.92 9.19
C ALA A 123 6.73 -0.58 8.48
N LEU A 124 6.27 0.49 9.08
CA LEU A 124 6.43 1.86 8.58
C LEU A 124 7.83 2.37 8.89
N THR A 125 8.53 2.93 7.90
CA THR A 125 9.85 3.53 8.07
C THR A 125 9.75 4.95 8.68
N LEU A 126 9.15 5.05 9.85
CA LEU A 126 9.01 6.26 10.65
C LEU A 126 9.18 5.97 12.14
N ASN A 127 9.41 7.02 12.92
CA ASN A 127 9.32 6.99 14.37
C ASN A 127 8.64 8.27 14.92
N SER A 128 8.20 8.25 16.16
CA SER A 128 7.47 9.38 16.78
C SER A 128 8.37 10.58 17.09
N GLN A 129 9.69 10.42 17.16
CA GLN A 129 10.64 11.49 17.50
C GLN A 129 10.93 12.39 16.30
N THR A 130 11.20 11.79 15.14
CA THR A 130 11.58 12.51 13.91
C THR A 130 10.45 12.56 12.87
N GLY A 131 9.39 11.79 13.07
CA GLY A 131 8.32 11.63 12.07
C GLY A 131 8.75 10.78 10.90
N ILE A 132 8.32 11.16 9.70
CA ILE A 132 8.71 10.52 8.43
C ILE A 132 10.03 11.16 7.97
N PRO A 133 11.12 10.38 7.85
CA PRO A 133 12.38 10.91 7.34
C PRO A 133 12.24 11.42 5.89
N LYS A 134 12.97 12.47 5.57
CA LYS A 134 12.91 13.10 4.24
C LYS A 134 13.79 12.43 3.22
N GLU A 135 14.84 11.73 3.65
CA GLU A 135 15.81 11.05 2.79
C GLU A 135 15.58 9.53 2.83
N ALA A 136 15.89 8.86 1.72
CA ALA A 136 15.69 7.42 1.58
C ALA A 136 16.63 6.61 2.51
N GLU A 137 17.85 7.09 2.70
CA GLU A 137 18.85 6.49 3.58
C GLU A 137 18.38 6.47 5.04
N GLU A 138 17.79 7.57 5.51
CA GLU A 138 17.24 7.64 6.87
C GLU A 138 16.07 6.66 7.07
N ARG A 139 15.25 6.42 6.02
CA ARG A 139 14.18 5.40 6.05
C ARG A 139 14.78 4.00 6.10
N LEU A 140 15.87 3.77 5.38
CA LEU A 140 16.58 2.49 5.42
C LEU A 140 17.21 2.23 6.79
N ASP A 141 17.76 3.24 7.47
CA ASP A 141 18.29 3.10 8.83
C ASP A 141 17.21 2.64 9.83
N LEU A 142 16.00 3.17 9.69
CA LEU A 142 14.86 2.71 10.49
C LEU A 142 14.47 1.26 10.13
N ALA A 143 14.62 0.86 8.88
CA ALA A 143 14.34 -0.51 8.47
C ALA A 143 15.33 -1.50 9.10
N PHE A 144 16.61 -1.18 9.20
CA PHE A 144 17.60 -2.01 9.91
C PHE A 144 17.22 -2.20 11.38
N LYS A 145 16.87 -1.12 12.09
CA LYS A 145 16.39 -1.20 13.47
C LYS A 145 15.17 -2.12 13.63
N ILE A 146 14.22 -2.05 12.69
CA ILE A 146 13.01 -2.89 12.70
C ILE A 146 13.38 -4.36 12.45
N ILE A 147 14.29 -4.65 11.52
CA ILE A 147 14.77 -6.00 11.23
C ILE A 147 15.40 -6.63 12.46
N ASP A 148 16.32 -5.94 13.12
CA ASP A 148 17.00 -6.43 14.33
C ASP A 148 16.00 -6.89 15.40
N MET A 149 14.97 -6.09 15.65
CA MET A 149 13.90 -6.44 16.59
C MET A 149 13.09 -7.65 16.11
N CYS A 150 12.69 -7.68 14.85
CA CYS A 150 11.89 -8.76 14.28
C CYS A 150 12.65 -10.10 14.29
N GLU A 151 13.93 -10.09 13.92
CA GLU A 151 14.79 -11.29 13.97
C GLU A 151 14.98 -11.79 15.38
N SER A 152 15.14 -10.89 16.37
CA SER A 152 15.22 -11.27 17.79
C SER A 152 13.97 -12.02 18.29
N LYS A 153 12.82 -11.84 17.59
CA LYS A 153 11.55 -12.55 17.85
C LYS A 153 11.36 -13.77 16.95
N GLY A 154 12.31 -14.08 16.06
CA GLY A 154 12.21 -15.19 15.11
C GLY A 154 11.34 -14.90 13.89
N ILE A 155 11.06 -13.63 13.57
CA ILE A 155 10.35 -13.23 12.35
C ILE A 155 11.36 -13.11 11.21
N GLY A 156 11.23 -13.97 10.19
CA GLY A 156 12.11 -13.89 9.01
C GLY A 156 11.74 -12.74 8.05
N HIS A 157 12.71 -12.33 7.22
CA HIS A 157 12.57 -11.26 6.22
C HIS A 157 11.35 -11.44 5.31
N ASN A 158 11.02 -12.68 4.96
CA ASN A 158 9.87 -13.02 4.11
C ASN A 158 8.49 -12.79 4.78
N LYS A 159 8.47 -12.37 6.05
CA LYS A 159 7.26 -12.01 6.81
C LYS A 159 7.18 -10.53 7.16
N ILE A 160 8.23 -9.76 6.88
CA ILE A 160 8.28 -8.32 7.13
C ILE A 160 8.00 -7.60 5.81
N ILE A 161 7.04 -6.68 5.83
CA ILE A 161 6.63 -5.89 4.67
C ILE A 161 6.88 -4.42 5.01
N PHE A 162 7.90 -3.81 4.43
CA PHE A 162 8.18 -2.39 4.66
C PHE A 162 7.26 -1.48 3.86
N ASP A 163 6.71 -0.46 4.52
CA ASP A 163 6.05 0.67 3.88
C ASP A 163 6.99 1.89 4.00
N PRO A 164 7.57 2.36 2.88
CA PRO A 164 8.44 3.54 2.87
C PRO A 164 7.67 4.85 3.09
N LEU A 165 6.35 4.81 3.16
CA LEU A 165 5.45 5.95 3.32
C LEU A 165 5.39 6.86 2.09
N VAL A 166 4.26 6.79 1.42
CA VAL A 166 3.92 7.66 0.30
C VAL A 166 3.18 8.89 0.82
N LEU A 167 3.70 10.08 0.51
CA LEU A 167 3.07 11.36 0.85
C LEU A 167 2.34 11.95 -0.37
N PRO A 168 1.26 12.74 -0.13
CA PRO A 168 0.54 13.39 -1.21
C PRO A 168 1.44 14.36 -2.00
N ILE A 169 1.43 14.25 -3.33
CA ILE A 169 2.21 15.15 -4.21
C ILE A 169 1.82 16.62 -4.07
N CYS A 170 0.58 16.91 -3.68
CA CYS A 170 0.12 18.28 -3.45
C CYS A 170 0.67 18.90 -2.15
N ILE A 171 1.29 18.11 -1.27
CA ILE A 171 1.93 18.56 -0.02
C ILE A 171 3.44 18.69 -0.23
N ASP A 172 4.08 17.61 -0.69
CA ASP A 172 5.51 17.57 -0.99
C ASP A 172 5.78 16.53 -2.10
N GLN A 173 5.83 17.01 -3.35
CA GLN A 173 6.02 16.13 -4.50
C GLN A 173 7.39 15.43 -4.52
N SER A 174 8.42 16.02 -3.89
CA SER A 174 9.76 15.42 -3.82
C SER A 174 9.74 14.06 -3.14
N GLN A 175 8.83 13.86 -2.19
CA GLN A 175 8.69 12.64 -1.41
C GLN A 175 8.16 11.45 -2.23
N ALA A 176 7.56 11.68 -3.39
CA ALA A 176 7.20 10.61 -4.32
C ALA A 176 8.44 9.86 -4.80
N LYS A 177 9.49 10.60 -5.23
CA LYS A 177 10.77 10.02 -5.64
C LYS A 177 11.46 9.33 -4.47
N VAL A 178 11.52 9.97 -3.31
CA VAL A 178 12.15 9.39 -2.10
C VAL A 178 11.54 8.03 -1.75
N SER A 179 10.21 7.89 -1.85
CA SER A 179 9.58 6.58 -1.61
C SER A 179 9.98 5.53 -2.63
N LEU A 180 10.13 5.89 -3.92
CA LEU A 180 10.61 4.97 -4.96
C LEU A 180 12.05 4.54 -4.71
N ASP A 181 12.92 5.48 -4.36
CA ASP A 181 14.32 5.22 -4.02
C ASP A 181 14.41 4.30 -2.78
N THR A 182 13.58 4.56 -1.76
CA THR A 182 13.53 3.71 -0.55
C THR A 182 13.09 2.27 -0.87
N ILE A 183 12.08 2.07 -1.76
CA ILE A 183 11.67 0.72 -2.19
C ILE A 183 12.88 -0.01 -2.77
N ARG A 184 13.60 0.63 -3.68
CA ARG A 184 14.78 0.04 -4.32
C ARG A 184 15.88 -0.30 -3.31
N MET A 185 16.23 0.65 -2.44
CA MET A 185 17.24 0.44 -1.40
C MET A 185 16.89 -0.71 -0.47
N LEU A 186 15.60 -0.83 -0.06
CA LEU A 186 15.12 -1.94 0.76
C LEU A 186 15.30 -3.29 0.04
N LYS A 187 15.05 -3.36 -1.28
CA LYS A 187 15.20 -4.59 -2.05
C LYS A 187 16.68 -5.00 -2.23
N GLU A 188 17.60 -4.03 -2.24
CA GLU A 188 19.03 -4.25 -2.46
C GLU A 188 19.83 -4.48 -1.17
N SER A 189 19.32 -3.98 -0.02
CA SER A 189 20.09 -3.96 1.23
C SER A 189 19.94 -5.23 2.07
N PHE A 190 19.01 -6.11 1.75
CA PHE A 190 18.75 -7.32 2.54
C PHE A 190 18.86 -8.60 1.72
N ASP A 191 19.47 -9.64 2.30
CA ASP A 191 19.56 -10.99 1.72
C ASP A 191 19.07 -12.05 2.72
N PRO A 192 17.94 -12.76 2.45
CA PRO A 192 17.05 -12.54 1.30
C PRO A 192 16.34 -11.17 1.35
N PRO A 193 15.93 -10.62 0.18
CA PRO A 193 15.25 -9.34 0.13
C PRO A 193 13.97 -9.32 0.98
N VAL A 194 13.75 -8.20 1.69
CA VAL A 194 12.50 -7.95 2.41
C VAL A 194 11.35 -7.69 1.45
N LEU A 195 10.12 -7.80 1.95
CA LEU A 195 8.93 -7.43 1.19
C LEU A 195 8.63 -5.93 1.35
N THR A 196 7.98 -5.34 0.34
CA THR A 196 7.61 -3.93 0.33
C THR A 196 6.13 -3.74 0.00
N THR A 197 5.53 -2.69 0.56
CA THR A 197 4.16 -2.24 0.27
C THR A 197 4.08 -0.72 0.29
N ILE A 198 3.01 -0.16 -0.27
CA ILE A 198 2.67 1.25 -0.16
C ILE A 198 1.16 1.42 0.02
N GLY A 199 0.75 2.46 0.74
CA GLY A 199 -0.62 2.98 0.67
C GLY A 199 -0.77 3.85 -0.58
N LEU A 200 -1.14 3.22 -1.71
CA LEU A 200 -1.06 3.86 -3.04
C LEU A 200 -1.91 5.11 -3.15
N SER A 201 -3.12 5.11 -2.60
CA SER A 201 -4.04 6.25 -2.70
C SER A 201 -3.52 7.52 -2.01
N ASN A 202 -2.51 7.40 -1.14
CA ASN A 202 -1.88 8.54 -0.48
C ASN A 202 -1.22 9.49 -1.48
N ILE A 203 -0.61 8.97 -2.57
CA ILE A 203 0.09 9.82 -3.56
C ILE A 203 -0.83 10.87 -4.18
N SER A 204 -2.09 10.52 -4.43
CA SER A 204 -3.10 11.40 -5.05
C SER A 204 -4.04 12.09 -4.05
N ASN A 205 -3.81 11.91 -2.73
CA ASN A 205 -4.65 12.54 -1.72
C ASN A 205 -4.56 14.07 -1.84
N GLY A 206 -5.73 14.75 -1.85
CA GLY A 206 -5.81 16.20 -2.10
C GLY A 206 -5.82 16.60 -3.59
N ALA A 207 -5.46 15.70 -4.52
CA ALA A 207 -5.60 15.97 -5.94
C ALA A 207 -7.08 15.94 -6.41
N PRO A 208 -7.42 16.64 -7.51
CA PRO A 208 -8.75 16.57 -8.11
C PRO A 208 -9.17 15.11 -8.40
N LYS A 209 -10.43 14.79 -8.13
CA LYS A 209 -10.92 13.40 -8.22
C LYS A 209 -10.64 12.75 -9.58
N HIS A 210 -10.78 13.52 -10.68
CA HIS A 210 -10.59 13.00 -12.05
C HIS A 210 -9.13 12.68 -12.39
N LEU A 211 -8.15 13.17 -11.61
CA LEU A 211 -6.73 12.93 -11.82
C LEU A 211 -6.19 11.76 -10.96
N ARG A 212 -6.92 11.35 -9.92
CA ARG A 212 -6.40 10.40 -8.92
C ARG A 212 -6.06 9.04 -9.53
N SER A 213 -6.93 8.50 -10.38
CA SER A 213 -6.69 7.21 -11.04
C SER A 213 -5.41 7.26 -11.90
N LEU A 214 -5.21 8.33 -12.68
CA LEU A 214 -3.99 8.51 -13.48
C LEU A 214 -2.74 8.58 -12.60
N ILE A 215 -2.76 9.44 -11.56
CA ILE A 215 -1.62 9.61 -10.63
C ILE A 215 -1.28 8.27 -9.96
N ASN A 216 -2.28 7.57 -9.43
CA ASN A 216 -2.12 6.28 -8.78
C ASN A 216 -1.56 5.23 -9.74
N THR A 217 -2.09 5.14 -10.97
CA THR A 217 -1.67 4.15 -11.96
C THR A 217 -0.23 4.38 -12.43
N VAL A 218 0.15 5.62 -12.70
CA VAL A 218 1.53 5.96 -13.10
C VAL A 218 2.49 5.65 -11.94
N TYR A 219 2.15 6.09 -10.72
CA TYR A 219 3.00 5.83 -9.55
C TYR A 219 3.15 4.34 -9.25
N MET A 220 2.06 3.57 -9.32
CA MET A 220 2.09 2.11 -9.20
C MET A 220 3.07 1.48 -10.20
N THR A 221 3.01 1.92 -11.47
CA THR A 221 3.87 1.41 -12.54
C THR A 221 5.35 1.65 -12.22
N MET A 222 5.69 2.87 -11.78
CA MET A 222 7.05 3.24 -11.39
C MET A 222 7.52 2.45 -10.17
N ALA A 223 6.67 2.29 -9.15
CA ALA A 223 6.97 1.54 -7.94
C ALA A 223 7.18 0.04 -8.23
N MET A 224 6.35 -0.55 -9.11
CA MET A 224 6.55 -1.93 -9.58
C MET A 224 7.90 -2.11 -10.28
N GLY A 225 8.34 -1.14 -11.09
CA GLY A 225 9.68 -1.13 -11.69
C GLY A 225 10.80 -1.06 -10.64
N ASN A 226 10.59 -0.39 -9.52
CA ASN A 226 11.53 -0.34 -8.40
C ASN A 226 11.48 -1.58 -7.49
N GLY A 227 10.66 -2.60 -7.79
CA GLY A 227 10.61 -3.85 -7.04
C GLY A 227 9.52 -3.93 -5.97
N LEU A 228 8.47 -3.09 -6.05
CA LEU A 228 7.33 -3.15 -5.12
C LEU A 228 6.63 -4.51 -5.15
N ASP A 229 6.47 -5.16 -3.99
CA ASP A 229 5.85 -6.49 -3.86
C ASP A 229 4.34 -6.44 -3.71
N SER A 230 3.81 -5.42 -3.03
CA SER A 230 2.36 -5.25 -2.81
C SER A 230 1.97 -3.77 -2.72
N ALA A 231 0.68 -3.48 -2.88
CA ALA A 231 0.14 -2.16 -2.63
C ALA A 231 -1.26 -2.24 -2.02
N ILE A 232 -1.57 -1.31 -1.11
CA ILE A 232 -2.90 -1.07 -0.56
C ILE A 232 -3.59 -0.14 -1.56
N VAL A 233 -4.68 -0.61 -2.19
CA VAL A 233 -5.30 0.04 -3.35
C VAL A 233 -6.82 0.02 -3.28
N ASP A 234 -7.45 0.99 -3.94
CA ASP A 234 -8.87 0.92 -4.28
C ASP A 234 -9.09 -0.11 -5.40
N VAL A 235 -9.67 -1.27 -5.03
CA VAL A 235 -9.96 -2.34 -6.00
C VAL A 235 -11.19 -2.07 -6.87
N PHE A 236 -11.76 -0.89 -6.80
CA PHE A 236 -12.80 -0.40 -7.70
C PHE A 236 -12.26 0.60 -8.73
N ASP A 237 -10.97 0.94 -8.71
CA ASP A 237 -10.31 1.69 -9.77
C ASP A 237 -10.01 0.77 -10.96
N GLU A 238 -10.94 0.75 -11.93
CA GLU A 238 -10.89 -0.16 -13.07
C GLU A 238 -9.64 0.03 -13.95
N GLU A 239 -9.21 1.29 -14.16
CA GLU A 239 -8.02 1.56 -14.98
C GLU A 239 -6.73 1.12 -14.28
N LEU A 240 -6.62 1.37 -12.99
CA LEU A 240 -5.49 0.89 -12.18
C LEU A 240 -5.38 -0.64 -12.23
N LEU A 241 -6.49 -1.35 -12.02
CA LEU A 241 -6.51 -2.82 -12.06
C LEU A 241 -6.21 -3.35 -13.46
N ARG A 242 -6.73 -2.68 -14.50
CA ARG A 242 -6.46 -3.03 -15.90
C ARG A 242 -4.97 -2.90 -16.22
N VAL A 243 -4.35 -1.77 -15.87
CA VAL A 243 -2.92 -1.54 -16.12
C VAL A 243 -2.07 -2.50 -15.28
N HIS A 244 -2.42 -2.73 -14.01
CA HIS A 244 -1.75 -3.73 -13.17
C HIS A 244 -1.74 -5.12 -13.84
N LYS A 245 -2.90 -5.57 -14.32
CA LYS A 245 -3.03 -6.86 -15.02
C LYS A 245 -2.23 -6.86 -16.32
N MET A 246 -2.31 -5.79 -17.11
CA MET A 246 -1.58 -5.63 -18.38
C MET A 246 -0.07 -5.74 -18.16
N LEU A 247 0.48 -5.06 -17.14
CA LEU A 247 1.90 -5.14 -16.79
C LEU A 247 2.32 -6.56 -16.36
N PHE A 248 1.45 -7.26 -15.60
CA PHE A 248 1.72 -8.63 -15.16
C PHE A 248 1.71 -9.63 -16.31
N GLU A 249 0.74 -9.52 -17.22
CA GLU A 249 0.57 -10.41 -18.37
C GLU A 249 1.44 -10.01 -19.57
N ASN A 250 2.00 -8.81 -19.57
CA ASN A 250 2.71 -8.19 -20.71
C ASN A 250 1.87 -8.20 -22.00
N LYS A 251 0.59 -7.76 -21.87
CA LYS A 251 -0.38 -7.79 -22.96
C LYS A 251 -1.04 -6.41 -23.13
N PRO A 252 -0.44 -5.50 -23.94
CA PRO A 252 -1.03 -4.22 -24.29
C PRO A 252 -2.41 -4.38 -24.93
N GLN A 253 -3.35 -3.51 -24.57
CA GLN A 253 -4.73 -3.49 -25.07
C GLN A 253 -5.13 -2.12 -25.64
N LYS A 254 -4.57 -1.03 -25.09
CA LYS A 254 -4.79 0.35 -25.50
C LYS A 254 -3.53 0.93 -26.15
N SER A 255 -3.68 1.97 -26.98
CA SER A 255 -2.57 2.62 -27.69
C SER A 255 -1.46 3.14 -26.79
N TYR A 256 -1.78 3.51 -25.56
CA TYR A 256 -0.82 4.03 -24.58
C TYR A 256 -0.26 2.96 -23.61
N ASP A 257 -0.63 1.70 -23.73
CA ASP A 257 -0.18 0.64 -22.82
C ASP A 257 1.32 0.35 -22.94
N GLU A 258 1.87 0.45 -24.18
CA GLU A 258 3.31 0.35 -24.41
C GLU A 258 4.10 1.38 -23.61
N LEU A 259 3.51 2.56 -23.37
CA LEU A 259 4.15 3.59 -22.57
C LEU A 259 4.26 3.19 -21.09
N TYR A 260 3.23 2.55 -20.52
CA TYR A 260 3.31 2.00 -19.18
C TYR A 260 4.36 0.88 -19.06
N LEU A 261 4.47 0.01 -20.09
CA LEU A 261 5.53 -1.00 -20.14
C LEU A 261 6.92 -0.37 -20.22
N ASN A 262 7.08 0.69 -21.00
CA ASN A 262 8.34 1.42 -21.10
C ASN A 262 8.71 2.08 -19.77
N ILE A 263 7.76 2.72 -19.07
CA ILE A 263 7.96 3.28 -17.73
C ILE A 263 8.39 2.17 -16.77
N TYR A 264 7.66 1.08 -16.68
CA TYR A 264 8.00 -0.06 -15.83
C TYR A 264 9.42 -0.57 -16.10
N ASN A 265 9.76 -0.81 -17.38
CA ASN A 265 11.07 -1.33 -17.77
C ASN A 265 12.20 -0.33 -17.52
N THR A 266 11.95 0.96 -17.70
CA THR A 266 12.92 2.03 -17.41
C THR A 266 13.31 2.00 -15.94
N PHE A 267 12.34 2.01 -15.03
CA PHE A 267 12.65 1.94 -13.61
C PHE A 267 13.27 0.60 -13.19
N LYS A 268 12.84 -0.51 -13.78
CA LYS A 268 13.44 -1.84 -13.54
C LYS A 268 14.90 -1.91 -13.93
N ASN A 269 15.30 -1.18 -14.96
CA ASN A 269 16.66 -1.19 -15.49
C ASN A 269 17.50 0.05 -15.08
N TYR A 270 17.08 0.79 -14.04
CA TYR A 270 17.78 1.97 -13.50
C TYR A 270 17.90 3.13 -14.53
N GLY A 271 16.99 3.19 -15.49
CA GLY A 271 16.95 4.26 -16.47
C GLY A 271 16.23 5.51 -16.00
N GLU A 272 16.28 6.55 -16.81
CA GLU A 272 15.68 7.85 -16.52
C GLU A 272 14.38 8.05 -17.30
N ILE A 273 13.42 8.75 -16.66
CA ILE A 273 12.12 9.04 -17.29
C ILE A 273 12.24 9.88 -18.56
N ASP A 274 13.31 10.69 -18.67
CA ASP A 274 13.56 11.54 -19.84
C ASP A 274 14.00 10.76 -21.07
N ASP A 275 14.48 9.51 -20.91
CA ASP A 275 14.89 8.63 -22.00
C ASP A 275 13.69 7.95 -22.69
N ILE A 276 12.49 8.08 -22.14
CA ILE A 276 11.30 7.44 -22.68
C ILE A 276 10.73 8.23 -23.86
N SER A 277 10.73 7.59 -25.03
CA SER A 277 10.06 8.11 -26.21
C SER A 277 8.55 7.92 -26.14
N TYR A 278 7.78 8.93 -26.52
CA TYR A 278 6.32 8.88 -26.58
C TYR A 278 5.79 9.77 -27.71
N ASP A 279 4.56 9.50 -28.14
CA ASP A 279 3.89 10.35 -29.14
C ASP A 279 3.32 11.61 -28.46
N LYS A 280 3.95 12.77 -28.74
CA LYS A 280 3.55 14.06 -28.21
C LYS A 280 2.19 14.56 -28.74
N LEU A 281 1.66 13.95 -29.79
CA LEU A 281 0.34 14.26 -30.34
C LEU A 281 -0.76 13.42 -29.66
N ASP A 282 -0.41 12.29 -29.03
CA ASP A 282 -1.31 11.51 -28.20
C ASP A 282 -1.45 12.13 -26.81
N LYS A 283 -2.61 12.76 -26.57
CA LYS A 283 -2.88 13.46 -25.31
C LYS A 283 -2.83 12.55 -24.07
N GLU A 284 -3.16 11.27 -24.20
CA GLU A 284 -3.10 10.33 -23.06
C GLU A 284 -1.64 9.98 -22.75
N GLN A 285 -0.80 9.76 -23.78
CA GLN A 285 0.63 9.54 -23.56
C GLN A 285 1.30 10.79 -22.95
N GLU A 286 0.94 11.98 -23.43
CA GLU A 286 1.44 13.24 -22.86
C GLU A 286 1.10 13.38 -21.38
N LYS A 287 -0.15 13.10 -20.97
CA LYS A 287 -0.57 13.12 -19.57
C LYS A 287 0.20 12.11 -18.71
N ILE A 288 0.39 10.88 -19.20
CA ILE A 288 1.11 9.82 -18.51
C ILE A 288 2.56 10.24 -18.24
N ILE A 289 3.29 10.69 -19.27
CA ILE A 289 4.70 11.12 -19.12
C ILE A 289 4.82 12.35 -18.22
N LYS A 290 3.95 13.32 -18.38
CA LYS A 290 3.94 14.51 -17.53
C LYS A 290 3.69 14.16 -16.07
N THR A 291 2.75 13.25 -15.80
CA THR A 291 2.51 12.73 -14.46
C THR A 291 3.76 12.05 -13.91
N ALA A 292 4.42 11.20 -14.70
CA ALA A 292 5.66 10.53 -14.28
C ALA A 292 6.79 11.53 -13.98
N LYS A 293 6.95 12.59 -14.78
CA LYS A 293 7.94 13.65 -14.52
C LYS A 293 7.64 14.43 -13.24
N ILE A 294 6.37 14.74 -12.97
CA ILE A 294 5.95 15.37 -11.70
C ILE A 294 6.32 14.44 -10.52
N LEU A 295 6.02 13.16 -10.60
CA LEU A 295 6.31 12.16 -9.57
C LEU A 295 7.83 11.96 -9.35
N MET A 296 8.65 12.23 -10.38
CA MET A 296 10.11 12.27 -10.27
C MET A 296 10.67 13.64 -9.86
N ASN A 297 9.81 14.59 -9.51
CA ASN A 297 10.18 15.97 -9.15
C ASN A 297 10.94 16.72 -10.25
N LYS A 298 10.72 16.34 -11.53
CA LYS A 298 11.30 17.00 -12.72
C LYS A 298 10.41 18.09 -13.28
N GLU A 299 9.11 18.05 -13.00
CA GLU A 299 8.12 19.09 -13.32
C GLU A 299 7.32 19.44 -12.06
N ILE A 300 6.87 20.68 -11.93
CA ILE A 300 6.11 21.13 -10.76
C ILE A 300 4.66 20.65 -10.88
N TYR A 301 4.15 20.06 -9.81
CA TYR A 301 2.74 19.67 -9.73
C TYR A 301 1.81 20.88 -9.81
N SER A 302 0.86 20.80 -10.72
CA SER A 302 -0.31 21.68 -10.75
C SER A 302 -1.49 20.89 -11.31
N ALA A 303 -2.64 20.97 -10.64
CA ALA A 303 -3.87 20.34 -11.10
C ALA A 303 -4.33 20.79 -12.50
N CYS A 304 -3.82 21.92 -13.00
CA CYS A 304 -4.09 22.44 -14.34
C CYS A 304 -3.14 21.87 -15.41
N PHE A 305 -2.11 21.14 -15.02
CA PHE A 305 -1.06 20.67 -15.94
C PHE A 305 -1.20 19.21 -16.34
N ILE A 306 -2.08 18.46 -15.70
CA ILE A 306 -2.32 17.05 -16.01
C ILE A 306 -3.59 16.91 -16.84
#